data_5d9f2c3172a513079455f39e0985ac24
#
_entry.id   5d9f2c3172a513079455f39e0985ac24
#
_cell.length_a   1.000
_cell.length_b   1.000
_cell.length_c   1.000
_cell.angle_alpha   90.00
_cell.angle_beta   90.00
_cell.angle_gamma   90.00
#
_symmetry.space_group_name_H-M   'P 1'
#
loop_
_entity.id
_entity.type
_entity.pdbx_description
1 polymer ?
#
loop_
_entity_poly.entity_id
_entity_poly.type
_entity_poly.pdbx_seq_one_letter_code
_entity_poly.pdbx_strand_id
1 'polypeptide(L)'
;MHDPKTPMDIGDAMIECLVQINKSQDCGSCTLCWASKKPIGFKNHSKIILSKNSPAAMGHNSMYARNVFDPETYKFKIVKPSTNDKLGKKVTRGKLQGAKIYTVTLEERATCTRDCEHWLDCYGNNMPFAHRIKASPKIINRISEDLDELDDKGKKYLVRLHVLGDFFSVEYVNFWIDQIMSRPLLNVYGYTRWHIGTEIGDRINKYNSHSRFAIRFSNALSGLRAMS
;
A
#
# COMPACT_ATOMS: atom_id res chain seq x y z
N MET A 1 11.58 -12.48 26.80
CA MET A 1 12.85 -11.79 27.14
C MET A 1 13.76 -11.94 25.94
N HIS A 2 14.34 -10.84 25.48
CA HIS A 2 15.32 -10.85 24.40
C HIS A 2 16.61 -11.48 24.95
N ASP A 3 17.17 -12.47 24.29
CA ASP A 3 18.52 -12.95 24.60
C ASP A 3 19.51 -11.85 24.16
N PRO A 4 20.23 -11.19 25.11
CA PRO A 4 21.16 -10.13 24.79
C PRO A 4 22.38 -10.58 23.96
N LYS A 5 22.51 -11.86 23.71
CA LYS A 5 23.60 -12.45 22.92
C LYS A 5 23.26 -12.65 21.44
N THR A 6 22.02 -12.46 21.05
CA THR A 6 21.63 -12.57 19.63
C THR A 6 21.93 -11.22 18.96
N PRO A 7 22.80 -11.18 17.93
CA PRO A 7 23.04 -9.93 17.21
C PRO A 7 21.74 -9.45 16.59
N MET A 8 21.27 -8.28 16.99
CA MET A 8 20.18 -7.63 16.30
C MET A 8 20.61 -7.28 14.87
N ASP A 9 19.75 -7.55 13.90
CA ASP A 9 19.97 -7.04 12.55
C ASP A 9 20.03 -5.51 12.63
N ILE A 10 20.98 -4.90 11.89
CA ILE A 10 21.15 -3.45 11.81
C ILE A 10 19.83 -2.75 11.43
N GLY A 11 18.96 -3.43 10.64
CA GLY A 11 17.63 -2.96 10.32
C GLY A 11 16.72 -2.83 11.55
N ASP A 12 16.82 -3.75 12.46
CA ASP A 12 16.02 -3.79 13.69
C ASP A 12 16.47 -2.72 14.68
N ALA A 13 17.77 -2.54 14.82
CA ALA A 13 18.34 -1.47 15.64
C ALA A 13 17.97 -0.07 15.12
N MET A 14 17.91 0.12 13.79
CA MET A 14 17.41 1.35 13.18
C MET A 14 15.93 1.58 13.44
N ILE A 15 15.12 0.54 13.44
CA ILE A 15 13.69 0.65 13.75
C ILE A 15 13.51 1.13 15.19
N GLU A 16 14.20 0.53 16.15
CA GLU A 16 14.12 0.93 17.56
C GLU A 16 14.58 2.38 17.79
N CYS A 17 15.58 2.84 17.04
CA CYS A 17 16.07 4.23 17.15
C CYS A 17 15.16 5.26 16.47
N LEU A 18 14.33 4.87 15.50
CA LEU A 18 13.56 5.79 14.67
C LEU A 18 12.08 5.86 15.03
N VAL A 19 11.58 4.96 15.85
CA VAL A 19 10.16 4.82 16.19
C VAL A 19 9.93 4.93 17.68
N GLN A 20 8.87 5.65 18.03
CA GLN A 20 8.24 5.50 19.34
C GLN A 20 7.33 4.30 19.29
N ILE A 21 7.77 3.22 19.91
CA ILE A 21 6.89 2.07 20.14
C ILE A 21 6.16 2.37 21.44
N ASN A 22 4.85 2.52 21.35
CA ASN A 22 4.03 2.47 22.57
C ASN A 22 4.21 1.09 23.16
N LYS A 23 4.89 0.99 24.27
CA LYS A 23 5.19 -0.27 24.96
C LYS A 23 3.89 -0.93 25.38
N SER A 24 3.37 -1.84 24.53
CA SER A 24 2.55 -2.90 25.09
C SER A 24 3.51 -3.86 25.77
N GLN A 25 3.21 -4.22 27.00
CA GLN A 25 4.10 -5.00 27.85
C GLN A 25 4.47 -6.38 27.30
N ASP A 26 3.78 -6.83 26.26
CA ASP A 26 3.86 -8.18 25.75
C ASP A 26 4.82 -8.39 24.59
N CYS A 27 5.36 -7.32 24.02
CA CYS A 27 6.24 -7.42 22.88
C CYS A 27 7.30 -6.30 22.92
N GLY A 28 8.37 -6.54 23.65
CA GLY A 28 9.46 -5.60 23.78
C GLY A 28 10.21 -5.32 22.48
N SER A 29 10.10 -6.19 21.48
CA SER A 29 10.73 -6.03 20.18
C SER A 29 10.00 -6.86 19.14
N CYS A 30 9.68 -6.26 18.01
CA CYS A 30 9.01 -6.91 16.89
C CYS A 30 9.81 -8.05 16.28
N THR A 31 11.11 -8.04 16.40
CA THR A 31 12.03 -9.06 15.92
C THR A 31 11.82 -10.40 16.56
N LEU A 32 11.54 -10.46 17.84
CA LEU A 32 11.31 -11.72 18.54
C LEU A 32 10.04 -12.43 18.09
N CYS A 33 8.95 -11.69 17.96
CA CYS A 33 7.69 -12.24 17.48
C CYS A 33 7.80 -12.76 16.05
N TRP A 34 8.61 -12.14 15.26
CA TRP A 34 8.85 -12.54 13.89
C TRP A 34 9.76 -13.76 13.78
N ALA A 35 10.85 -13.79 14.51
CA ALA A 35 11.79 -14.91 14.54
C ALA A 35 11.14 -16.20 15.06
N SER A 36 10.19 -16.09 15.97
CA SER A 36 9.51 -17.26 16.56
C SER A 36 8.50 -17.95 15.64
N LYS A 37 8.23 -17.40 14.42
CA LYS A 37 7.18 -17.87 13.48
C LYS A 37 5.78 -17.98 14.09
N LYS A 38 5.59 -17.53 15.32
CA LYS A 38 4.30 -17.45 16.00
C LYS A 38 3.98 -15.98 16.26
N PRO A 39 3.21 -15.32 15.41
CA PRO A 39 2.94 -13.87 15.51
C PRO A 39 1.96 -13.53 16.64
N ILE A 40 2.08 -14.17 17.79
CA ILE A 40 1.19 -13.95 18.93
C ILE A 40 1.24 -12.48 19.36
N GLY A 41 2.43 -11.86 19.30
CA GLY A 41 2.61 -10.47 19.66
C GLY A 41 2.06 -9.48 18.62
N PHE A 42 1.99 -9.83 17.34
CA PHE A 42 1.52 -8.91 16.30
C PHE A 42 0.05 -8.49 16.42
N LYS A 43 -0.76 -9.27 17.10
CA LYS A 43 -2.17 -8.89 17.36
C LYS A 43 -2.32 -7.75 18.36
N ASN A 44 -1.32 -7.52 19.19
CA ASN A 44 -1.34 -6.55 20.29
C ASN A 44 -0.34 -5.41 20.08
N HIS A 45 0.30 -5.30 18.90
CA HIS A 45 1.23 -4.20 18.65
C HIS A 45 0.52 -2.86 18.67
N SER A 46 1.02 -2.01 19.51
CA SER A 46 0.73 -0.58 19.48
C SER A 46 1.15 -0.01 18.13
N LYS A 47 0.41 0.98 17.66
CA LYS A 47 0.71 1.69 16.44
C LYS A 47 2.11 2.30 16.51
N ILE A 48 2.94 2.02 15.53
CA ILE A 48 4.29 2.58 15.44
C ILE A 48 4.16 4.03 14.95
N ILE A 49 4.68 4.98 15.76
CA ILE A 49 4.64 6.41 15.46
C ILE A 49 6.09 6.88 15.27
N LEU A 50 6.38 7.46 14.11
CA LEU A 50 7.67 8.05 13.82
C LEU A 50 7.87 9.35 14.59
N SER A 51 9.12 9.60 15.04
CA SER A 51 9.52 10.95 15.43
C SER A 51 9.44 11.90 14.23
N LYS A 52 9.05 13.16 14.47
CA LYS A 52 9.05 14.20 13.44
C LYS A 52 10.42 14.39 12.79
N ASN A 53 11.48 14.19 13.56
CA ASN A 53 12.88 14.35 13.14
C ASN A 53 13.49 13.04 12.59
N SER A 54 12.71 11.98 12.46
CA SER A 54 13.24 10.74 11.88
C SER A 54 13.60 10.94 10.41
N PRO A 55 14.67 10.30 9.90
CA PRO A 55 15.04 10.39 8.48
C PRO A 55 13.89 10.04 7.53
N ALA A 56 13.06 9.06 7.88
CA ALA A 56 11.92 8.67 7.07
C ALA A 56 10.82 9.75 7.01
N ALA A 57 10.54 10.42 8.14
CA ALA A 57 9.55 11.48 8.17
C ALA A 57 10.03 12.74 7.44
N MET A 58 11.30 13.14 7.65
CA MET A 58 11.91 14.29 7.02
C MET A 58 12.21 14.07 5.53
N GLY A 59 12.71 12.89 5.19
CA GLY A 59 13.07 12.52 3.82
C GLY A 59 11.88 12.08 2.97
N HIS A 60 10.68 12.07 3.52
CA HIS A 60 9.45 11.64 2.81
C HIS A 60 9.56 10.21 2.23
N ASN A 61 10.16 9.32 2.97
CA ASN A 61 10.45 7.95 2.54
C ASN A 61 9.81 6.92 3.48
N SER A 62 9.84 5.67 3.04
CA SER A 62 9.56 4.54 3.93
C SER A 62 10.62 4.44 5.02
N MET A 63 10.21 4.08 6.24
CA MET A 63 11.17 3.69 7.28
C MET A 63 11.87 2.37 6.98
N TYR A 64 11.36 1.59 6.04
CA TYR A 64 11.88 0.30 5.61
C TYR A 64 12.59 0.42 4.25
N ALA A 65 13.62 1.25 4.16
CA ALA A 65 14.34 1.54 2.92
C ALA A 65 14.85 0.27 2.19
N ARG A 66 15.23 -0.78 2.94
CA ARG A 66 15.67 -2.07 2.38
C ARG A 66 14.55 -2.83 1.63
N ASN A 67 13.30 -2.51 1.90
CA ASN A 67 12.14 -3.13 1.28
C ASN A 67 11.50 -2.22 0.22
N VAL A 68 12.22 -1.21 -0.23
CA VAL A 68 11.85 -0.31 -1.32
C VAL A 68 12.65 -0.70 -2.55
N PHE A 69 11.95 -1.10 -3.61
CA PHE A 69 12.54 -1.67 -4.81
C PHE A 69 12.28 -0.79 -6.03
N ASP A 70 13.27 -0.69 -6.87
CA ASP A 70 13.11 -0.11 -8.21
C ASP A 70 12.28 -1.06 -9.09
N PRO A 71 11.25 -0.56 -9.80
CA PRO A 71 10.40 -1.41 -10.63
C PRO A 71 11.16 -2.17 -11.73
N GLU A 72 12.29 -1.65 -12.25
CA GLU A 72 13.05 -2.31 -13.29
C GLU A 72 13.83 -3.53 -12.78
N THR A 73 14.41 -3.41 -11.60
CA THR A 73 15.24 -4.47 -11.02
C THR A 73 14.44 -5.44 -10.14
N TYR A 74 13.18 -5.11 -9.88
CA TYR A 74 12.33 -5.94 -9.05
C TYR A 74 11.97 -7.24 -9.74
N LYS A 75 12.38 -8.37 -9.13
CA LYS A 75 12.28 -9.71 -9.72
C LYS A 75 10.89 -10.34 -9.69
N PHE A 76 9.96 -9.76 -8.92
CA PHE A 76 8.62 -10.31 -8.74
C PHE A 76 7.59 -9.43 -9.43
N LYS A 77 6.37 -9.91 -9.52
CA LYS A 77 5.22 -9.14 -10.03
C LYS A 77 4.92 -7.96 -9.10
N ILE A 78 4.53 -6.83 -9.70
CA ILE A 78 4.06 -5.66 -8.96
C ILE A 78 2.59 -5.83 -8.61
N VAL A 79 1.79 -6.36 -9.53
CA VAL A 79 0.38 -6.70 -9.30
C VAL A 79 0.28 -8.10 -8.70
N LYS A 80 0.20 -8.18 -7.38
CA LYS A 80 0.28 -9.44 -6.62
C LYS A 80 -1.09 -9.91 -6.14
N PRO A 81 -1.33 -11.24 -6.07
CA PRO A 81 -2.52 -11.75 -5.40
C PRO A 81 -2.62 -11.21 -3.96
N SER A 82 -3.83 -10.87 -3.54
CA SER A 82 -4.07 -10.42 -2.16
C SER A 82 -3.75 -11.53 -1.17
N THR A 83 -2.94 -11.20 -0.16
CA THR A 83 -2.64 -12.04 1.00
C THR A 83 -3.25 -11.48 2.28
N ASN A 84 -4.06 -10.42 2.18
CA ASN A 84 -4.68 -9.76 3.31
C ASN A 84 -5.95 -10.51 3.75
N ASP A 85 -5.95 -11.03 4.97
CA ASP A 85 -7.08 -11.80 5.51
C ASP A 85 -8.37 -10.98 5.61
N LYS A 86 -8.28 -9.66 5.83
CA LYS A 86 -9.45 -8.77 5.88
C LYS A 86 -10.12 -8.55 4.53
N LEU A 87 -9.34 -8.59 3.46
CA LEU A 87 -9.83 -8.42 2.08
C LEU A 87 -10.25 -9.75 1.46
N GLY A 88 -9.61 -10.83 1.91
CA GLY A 88 -9.70 -12.13 1.27
C GLY A 88 -8.94 -12.20 -0.07
N LYS A 89 -9.01 -13.34 -0.70
CA LYS A 89 -8.36 -13.64 -2.00
C LYS A 89 -9.29 -13.43 -3.18
N LYS A 90 -10.61 -13.41 -2.93
CA LYS A 90 -11.67 -13.31 -3.95
C LYS A 90 -12.81 -12.47 -3.41
N VAL A 91 -13.52 -11.84 -4.31
CA VAL A 91 -14.78 -11.14 -4.02
C VAL A 91 -15.85 -12.17 -3.64
N THR A 92 -16.52 -11.95 -2.52
CA THR A 92 -17.49 -12.91 -1.96
C THR A 92 -18.93 -12.64 -2.36
N ARG A 93 -19.28 -11.42 -2.81
CA ARG A 93 -20.66 -11.00 -3.11
C ARG A 93 -20.71 -10.03 -4.29
N GLY A 94 -21.89 -9.88 -4.90
CA GLY A 94 -22.17 -8.89 -5.93
C GLY A 94 -21.69 -9.28 -7.33
N LYS A 95 -21.70 -8.31 -8.25
CA LYS A 95 -21.43 -8.50 -9.69
C LYS A 95 -20.04 -9.08 -10.02
N LEU A 96 -19.10 -8.95 -9.09
CA LEU A 96 -17.72 -9.45 -9.22
C LEU A 96 -17.47 -10.72 -8.38
N GLN A 97 -18.52 -11.39 -7.89
CA GLN A 97 -18.36 -12.60 -7.07
C GLN A 97 -17.46 -13.62 -7.76
N GLY A 98 -16.48 -14.15 -7.01
CA GLY A 98 -15.47 -15.09 -7.52
C GLY A 98 -14.25 -14.44 -8.17
N ALA A 99 -14.30 -13.16 -8.52
CA ALA A 99 -13.15 -12.44 -9.06
C ALA A 99 -11.99 -12.43 -8.07
N LYS A 100 -10.78 -12.74 -8.56
CA LYS A 100 -9.56 -12.70 -7.72
C LYS A 100 -9.20 -11.26 -7.41
N ILE A 101 -8.72 -11.02 -6.19
CA ILE A 101 -8.24 -9.73 -5.74
C ILE A 101 -6.72 -9.70 -5.83
N TYR A 102 -6.21 -8.67 -6.48
CA TYR A 102 -4.79 -8.34 -6.56
C TYR A 102 -4.52 -7.01 -5.89
N THR A 103 -3.27 -6.73 -5.59
CA THR A 103 -2.86 -5.53 -4.85
C THR A 103 -1.59 -4.94 -5.45
N VAL A 104 -1.50 -3.61 -5.40
CA VAL A 104 -0.27 -2.86 -5.67
C VAL A 104 0.17 -2.20 -4.37
N THR A 105 1.49 -2.20 -4.12
CA THR A 105 2.08 -1.58 -2.93
C THR A 105 3.19 -0.64 -3.35
N LEU A 106 2.98 0.64 -3.16
CA LEU A 106 3.96 1.69 -3.44
C LEU A 106 4.70 2.09 -2.17
N GLU A 107 5.77 2.86 -2.30
CA GLU A 107 6.47 3.44 -1.18
C GLU A 107 5.60 4.50 -0.51
N GLU A 108 5.20 4.26 0.72
CA GLU A 108 4.49 5.24 1.53
C GLU A 108 5.34 6.49 1.77
N ARG A 109 4.71 7.64 1.98
CA ARG A 109 5.26 8.99 2.07
C ARG A 109 5.84 9.51 0.75
N ALA A 110 6.69 8.73 0.05
CA ALA A 110 7.24 9.13 -1.24
C ALA A 110 6.17 9.35 -2.33
N THR A 111 5.07 8.61 -2.23
CA THR A 111 3.96 8.68 -3.18
C THR A 111 2.72 9.38 -2.61
N CYS A 112 2.70 9.67 -1.32
CA CYS A 112 1.55 10.27 -0.64
C CYS A 112 1.59 11.79 -0.68
N THR A 113 0.43 12.44 -0.59
CA THR A 113 0.34 13.88 -0.35
C THR A 113 0.97 14.23 1.00
N ARG A 114 1.63 15.39 1.07
CA ARG A 114 2.27 15.88 2.32
C ARG A 114 1.26 16.22 3.41
N ASP A 115 0.04 16.53 3.05
CA ASP A 115 -1.06 16.86 3.96
C ASP A 115 -1.69 15.62 4.62
N CYS A 116 -1.06 14.46 4.49
CA CYS A 116 -1.56 13.24 5.10
C CYS A 116 -1.50 13.34 6.63
N GLU A 117 -2.65 13.34 7.29
CA GLU A 117 -2.75 13.38 8.76
C GLU A 117 -2.02 12.22 9.45
N HIS A 118 -1.88 11.10 8.73
CA HIS A 118 -1.19 9.90 9.21
C HIS A 118 0.29 9.87 8.80
N TRP A 119 0.93 11.02 8.61
CA TRP A 119 2.33 11.07 8.18
C TRP A 119 3.28 10.35 9.13
N LEU A 120 3.12 10.56 10.42
CA LEU A 120 3.98 9.96 11.46
C LEU A 120 3.50 8.56 11.87
N ASP A 121 2.21 8.36 11.89
CA ASP A 121 1.56 7.13 12.34
C ASP A 121 1.02 6.27 11.18
N CYS A 122 1.66 6.39 10.01
CA CYS A 122 1.28 5.70 8.80
C CYS A 122 1.07 4.20 9.03
N TYR A 123 0.02 3.65 8.43
CA TYR A 123 -0.24 2.21 8.46
C TYR A 123 0.96 1.37 8.00
N GLY A 124 1.74 1.90 7.05
CA GLY A 124 2.96 1.29 6.55
C GLY A 124 4.02 1.04 7.61
N ASN A 125 4.05 1.82 8.70
CA ASN A 125 4.98 1.62 9.80
C ASN A 125 4.83 0.24 10.46
N ASN A 126 3.64 -0.36 10.37
CA ASN A 126 3.35 -1.67 10.93
C ASN A 126 3.47 -2.81 9.89
N MET A 127 4.12 -2.55 8.76
CA MET A 127 4.29 -3.51 7.68
C MET A 127 5.77 -3.71 7.30
N PRO A 128 6.59 -4.25 8.21
CA PRO A 128 8.05 -4.37 8.01
C PRO A 128 8.44 -5.26 6.83
N PHE A 129 7.56 -6.17 6.41
CA PHE A 129 7.86 -7.14 5.34
C PHE A 129 7.18 -6.82 4.00
N ALA A 130 6.46 -5.71 3.93
CA ALA A 130 5.85 -5.31 2.67
C ALA A 130 6.93 -4.85 1.69
N HIS A 131 7.00 -5.49 0.53
CA HIS A 131 7.78 -4.97 -0.58
C HIS A 131 7.07 -3.76 -1.17
N ARG A 132 7.77 -2.66 -1.23
CA ARG A 132 7.33 -1.36 -1.72
C ARG A 132 7.97 -1.07 -3.06
N ILE A 133 7.22 -0.54 -3.97
CA ILE A 133 7.76 -0.17 -5.29
C ILE A 133 7.89 1.35 -5.34
N LYS A 134 9.05 1.83 -5.79
CA LYS A 134 9.31 3.26 -5.99
C LYS A 134 8.39 3.84 -7.06
N ALA A 135 7.95 5.08 -6.85
CA ALA A 135 7.35 5.88 -7.90
C ALA A 135 8.38 6.14 -9.01
N SER A 136 8.04 5.70 -10.21
CA SER A 136 8.89 5.88 -11.39
C SER A 136 8.01 5.74 -12.64
N PRO A 137 8.26 6.46 -13.72
CA PRO A 137 7.57 6.23 -15.01
C PRO A 137 7.65 4.77 -15.46
N LYS A 138 8.71 4.08 -15.11
CA LYS A 138 8.95 2.67 -15.50
C LYS A 138 8.01 1.66 -14.81
N ILE A 139 7.38 2.05 -13.71
CA ILE A 139 6.39 1.19 -13.02
C ILE A 139 5.19 0.89 -13.93
N ILE A 140 4.84 1.83 -14.81
CA ILE A 140 3.70 1.73 -15.74
C ILE A 140 3.87 0.51 -16.64
N ASN A 141 5.03 0.34 -17.26
CA ASN A 141 5.31 -0.78 -18.16
C ASN A 141 5.23 -2.11 -17.41
N ARG A 142 5.84 -2.17 -16.22
CA ARG A 142 5.84 -3.39 -15.40
C ARG A 142 4.44 -3.77 -14.92
N ILE A 143 3.61 -2.80 -14.57
CA ILE A 143 2.20 -3.05 -14.23
C ILE A 143 1.44 -3.53 -15.46
N SER A 144 1.66 -2.93 -16.63
CA SER A 144 0.99 -3.35 -17.87
C SER A 144 1.30 -4.80 -18.21
N GLU A 145 2.57 -5.21 -18.14
CA GLU A 145 2.99 -6.60 -18.34
C GLU A 145 2.29 -7.58 -17.38
N ASP A 146 2.20 -7.21 -16.10
CA ASP A 146 1.49 -8.03 -15.09
C ASP A 146 -0.02 -8.12 -15.40
N LEU A 147 -0.64 -7.04 -15.92
CA LEU A 147 -2.06 -7.02 -16.29
C LEU A 147 -2.32 -7.85 -17.56
N ASP A 148 -1.41 -7.85 -18.54
CA ASP A 148 -1.51 -8.70 -19.74
C ASP A 148 -1.63 -10.17 -19.35
N GLU A 149 -0.77 -10.64 -18.45
CA GLU A 149 -0.84 -12.00 -17.95
C GLU A 149 -2.13 -12.31 -17.16
N LEU A 150 -2.78 -11.30 -16.58
CA LEU A 150 -4.05 -11.50 -15.90
C LEU A 150 -5.21 -11.56 -16.89
N ASP A 151 -5.16 -10.80 -17.96
CA ASP A 151 -6.16 -10.82 -19.03
C ASP A 151 -6.14 -12.15 -19.80
N ASP A 152 -4.97 -12.72 -20.05
CA ASP A 152 -4.78 -14.04 -20.69
C ASP A 152 -5.57 -15.15 -19.96
N LYS A 153 -5.85 -14.98 -18.67
CA LYS A 153 -6.68 -15.93 -17.90
C LYS A 153 -8.17 -15.87 -18.22
N GLY A 154 -8.61 -14.88 -18.98
CA GLY A 154 -9.98 -14.73 -19.45
C GLY A 154 -11.03 -14.54 -18.35
N LYS A 155 -10.66 -14.09 -17.16
CA LYS A 155 -11.55 -13.97 -15.99
C LYS A 155 -11.49 -12.57 -15.41
N LYS A 156 -12.64 -12.04 -15.00
CA LYS A 156 -12.70 -10.76 -14.27
C LYS A 156 -11.81 -10.80 -13.04
N TYR A 157 -11.09 -9.72 -12.81
CA TYR A 157 -10.24 -9.54 -11.64
C TYR A 157 -10.35 -8.11 -11.10
N LEU A 158 -9.90 -7.95 -9.87
CA LEU A 158 -10.00 -6.71 -9.12
C LEU A 158 -8.61 -6.32 -8.60
N VAL A 159 -8.17 -5.10 -8.87
CA VAL A 159 -6.89 -4.56 -8.36
C VAL A 159 -7.19 -3.50 -7.32
N ARG A 160 -6.65 -3.69 -6.10
CA ARG A 160 -6.68 -2.68 -5.04
C ARG A 160 -5.51 -1.71 -5.18
N LEU A 161 -5.79 -0.44 -5.35
CA LEU A 161 -4.85 0.68 -5.32
C LEU A 161 -5.05 1.49 -4.04
N HIS A 162 -4.11 1.64 -3.17
CA HIS A 162 -2.84 0.97 -2.98
C HIS A 162 -2.89 0.31 -1.61
N VAL A 163 -2.08 -0.73 -1.35
CA VAL A 163 -1.97 -1.26 0.02
C VAL A 163 -1.21 -0.25 0.87
N LEU A 164 -0.12 0.29 0.34
CA LEU A 164 0.65 1.43 0.85
C LEU A 164 0.89 2.39 -0.30
N GLY A 165 1.13 3.66 0.05
CA GLY A 165 1.32 4.73 -0.92
C GLY A 165 0.00 5.28 -1.47
N ASP A 166 0.11 6.15 -2.46
CA ASP A 166 -1.01 6.81 -3.11
C ASP A 166 -0.67 7.11 -4.58
N PHE A 167 -1.57 7.75 -5.31
CA PHE A 167 -1.29 8.24 -6.65
C PHE A 167 -0.24 9.35 -6.60
N PHE A 168 0.87 9.16 -7.29
CA PHE A 168 2.02 10.05 -7.22
C PHE A 168 2.11 11.06 -8.38
N SER A 169 1.29 10.89 -9.41
CA SER A 169 1.17 11.85 -10.53
C SER A 169 -0.14 11.68 -11.29
N VAL A 170 -0.49 12.69 -12.10
CA VAL A 170 -1.66 12.66 -12.98
C VAL A 170 -1.49 11.61 -14.08
N GLU A 171 -0.26 11.44 -14.60
CA GLU A 171 0.06 10.42 -15.59
C GLU A 171 -0.22 9.01 -15.07
N TYR A 172 0.08 8.77 -13.78
CA TYR A 172 -0.21 7.50 -13.15
C TYR A 172 -1.71 7.27 -12.94
N VAL A 173 -2.49 8.32 -12.69
CA VAL A 173 -3.96 8.23 -12.69
C VAL A 173 -4.46 7.90 -14.09
N ASN A 174 -3.98 8.63 -15.11
CA ASN A 174 -4.34 8.41 -16.51
C ASN A 174 -4.02 7.00 -16.96
N PHE A 175 -2.84 6.49 -16.60
CA PHE A 175 -2.46 5.12 -16.88
C PHE A 175 -3.54 4.12 -16.40
N TRP A 176 -3.99 4.22 -15.15
CA TRP A 176 -5.02 3.30 -14.64
C TRP A 176 -6.35 3.43 -15.36
N ILE A 177 -6.71 4.64 -15.77
CA ILE A 177 -7.91 4.90 -16.58
C ILE A 177 -7.78 4.22 -17.94
N ASP A 178 -6.65 4.40 -18.62
CA ASP A 178 -6.39 3.79 -19.92
C ASP A 178 -6.38 2.26 -19.84
N GLN A 179 -5.81 1.70 -18.76
CA GLN A 179 -5.87 0.26 -18.51
C GLN A 179 -7.31 -0.24 -18.35
N ILE A 180 -8.17 0.50 -17.63
CA ILE A 180 -9.57 0.12 -17.47
C ILE A 180 -10.32 0.22 -18.80
N MET A 181 -10.04 1.24 -19.62
CA MET A 181 -10.71 1.42 -20.91
C MET A 181 -10.33 0.30 -21.88
N SER A 182 -9.08 -0.08 -21.95
CA SER A 182 -8.57 -1.11 -22.86
C SER A 182 -8.81 -2.55 -22.38
N ARG A 183 -9.00 -2.77 -21.06
CA ARG A 183 -9.11 -4.11 -20.44
C ARG A 183 -10.49 -4.34 -19.82
N PRO A 184 -11.43 -4.99 -20.53
CA PRO A 184 -12.80 -5.16 -20.06
C PRO A 184 -12.92 -6.05 -18.81
N LEU A 185 -11.92 -6.87 -18.51
CA LEU A 185 -11.92 -7.78 -17.37
C LEU A 185 -11.38 -7.12 -16.09
N LEU A 186 -10.63 -6.01 -16.21
CA LEU A 186 -10.03 -5.27 -15.10
C LEU A 186 -11.07 -4.41 -14.38
N ASN A 187 -11.05 -4.50 -13.06
CA ASN A 187 -11.75 -3.59 -12.15
C ASN A 187 -10.74 -3.04 -11.14
N VAL A 188 -10.86 -1.77 -10.79
CA VAL A 188 -9.92 -1.09 -9.90
C VAL A 188 -10.67 -0.43 -8.75
N TYR A 189 -10.18 -0.58 -7.54
CA TYR A 189 -10.66 0.17 -6.39
C TYR A 189 -9.50 0.57 -5.47
N GLY A 190 -9.74 1.59 -4.66
CA GLY A 190 -8.72 2.05 -3.72
C GLY A 190 -9.17 3.19 -2.85
N TYR A 191 -8.18 3.79 -2.23
CA TYR A 191 -8.34 4.96 -1.38
C TYR A 191 -7.28 5.98 -1.75
N THR A 192 -7.61 7.25 -1.63
CA THR A 192 -6.67 8.35 -1.82
C THR A 192 -6.79 9.36 -0.69
N ARG A 193 -5.67 10.00 -0.36
CA ARG A 193 -5.61 11.17 0.53
C ARG A 193 -5.58 12.49 -0.23
N TRP A 194 -5.50 12.43 -1.56
CA TRP A 194 -5.63 13.63 -2.37
C TRP A 194 -7.00 14.27 -2.19
N HIS A 195 -7.03 15.60 -2.16
CA HIS A 195 -8.27 16.36 -2.07
C HIS A 195 -8.81 16.67 -3.46
N ILE A 196 -10.14 16.77 -3.58
CA ILE A 196 -10.79 17.46 -4.71
C ILE A 196 -10.32 18.92 -4.66
N GLY A 197 -9.98 19.47 -5.81
CA GLY A 197 -9.32 20.77 -5.95
C GLY A 197 -7.80 20.68 -6.15
N THR A 198 -7.23 19.49 -6.02
CA THR A 198 -5.86 19.21 -6.49
C THR A 198 -5.92 18.52 -7.85
N GLU A 199 -4.86 18.71 -8.67
CA GLU A 199 -4.82 18.15 -10.03
C GLU A 199 -5.07 16.62 -10.04
N ILE A 200 -4.41 15.88 -9.12
CA ILE A 200 -4.60 14.42 -8.97
C ILE A 200 -6.01 14.12 -8.47
N GLY A 201 -6.50 14.84 -7.45
CA GLY A 201 -7.81 14.61 -6.87
C GLY A 201 -8.93 14.87 -7.87
N ASP A 202 -8.85 15.94 -8.65
CA ASP A 202 -9.84 16.28 -9.67
C ASP A 202 -9.84 15.25 -10.80
N ARG A 203 -8.64 14.77 -11.18
CA ARG A 203 -8.50 13.72 -12.17
C ARG A 203 -9.15 12.42 -11.72
N ILE A 204 -8.93 11.99 -10.49
CA ILE A 204 -9.58 10.81 -9.90
C ILE A 204 -11.10 11.02 -9.85
N ASN A 205 -11.56 12.17 -9.36
CA ASN A 205 -12.97 12.47 -9.20
C ASN A 205 -13.73 12.42 -10.54
N LYS A 206 -13.13 12.97 -11.60
CA LYS A 206 -13.69 12.93 -12.94
C LYS A 206 -14.03 11.52 -13.43
N TYR A 207 -13.19 10.54 -13.09
CA TYR A 207 -13.37 9.16 -13.56
C TYR A 207 -14.05 8.23 -12.54
N ASN A 208 -14.33 8.68 -11.34
CA ASN A 208 -15.02 7.88 -10.32
C ASN A 208 -16.48 7.53 -10.68
N SER A 209 -17.04 8.16 -11.71
CA SER A 209 -18.34 7.77 -12.29
C SER A 209 -18.26 6.49 -13.13
N HIS A 210 -17.06 6.06 -13.53
CA HIS A 210 -16.89 4.84 -14.33
C HIS A 210 -17.09 3.58 -13.47
N SER A 211 -17.96 2.68 -13.86
CA SER A 211 -18.40 1.51 -13.06
C SER A 211 -17.29 0.54 -12.64
N ARG A 212 -16.13 0.57 -13.30
CA ARG A 212 -14.98 -0.29 -13.00
C ARG A 212 -13.82 0.45 -12.31
N PHE A 213 -14.00 1.74 -12.00
CA PHE A 213 -13.03 2.58 -11.29
C PHE A 213 -13.68 3.15 -10.03
N ALA A 214 -13.25 2.75 -8.84
CA ALA A 214 -13.86 3.15 -7.58
C ALA A 214 -12.78 3.57 -6.57
N ILE A 215 -12.40 4.84 -6.57
CA ILE A 215 -11.40 5.41 -5.64
C ILE A 215 -12.12 6.28 -4.60
N ARG A 216 -12.03 5.88 -3.34
CA ARG A 216 -12.62 6.60 -2.22
C ARG A 216 -11.66 7.66 -1.69
N PHE A 217 -12.15 8.88 -1.56
CA PHE A 217 -11.43 9.97 -0.89
C PHE A 217 -11.50 9.78 0.63
N SER A 218 -10.35 9.59 1.28
CA SER A 218 -10.26 9.35 2.72
C SER A 218 -10.50 10.61 3.55
N ASN A 219 -10.38 11.79 2.94
CA ASN A 219 -10.58 13.10 3.57
C ASN A 219 -12.00 13.64 3.37
N ALA A 220 -12.86 12.94 2.66
CA ALA A 220 -14.23 13.40 2.48
C ALA A 220 -14.91 13.40 3.85
N LEU A 221 -15.32 14.57 4.30
CA LEU A 221 -16.24 14.75 5.40
C LEU A 221 -17.37 13.73 5.23
N SER A 222 -17.72 13.05 6.31
CA SER A 222 -18.71 11.98 6.38
C SER A 222 -19.96 12.30 5.55
N GLY A 223 -20.11 11.70 4.38
CA GLY A 223 -21.25 11.91 3.49
C GLY A 223 -21.06 11.56 2.03
N LEU A 224 -19.86 11.70 1.49
CA LEU A 224 -19.58 11.24 0.14
C LEU A 224 -19.20 9.75 0.15
N ARG A 225 -20.20 8.90 0.23
CA ARG A 225 -20.03 7.48 -0.08
C ARG A 225 -19.60 7.37 -1.54
N ALA A 226 -18.50 6.68 -1.79
CA ALA A 226 -18.26 6.15 -3.11
C ALA A 226 -19.53 5.37 -3.50
N MET A 227 -20.18 5.79 -4.56
CA MET A 227 -21.33 5.05 -5.06
C MET A 227 -20.84 3.68 -5.50
N SER A 228 -21.40 2.67 -4.86
CA SER A 228 -21.23 1.26 -5.21
C SER A 228 -22.03 0.95 -6.47
#